data_3dc251598e9deca269d3aeebaab98ddd
#
_entry.id   3dc251598e9deca269d3aeebaab98ddd
#
_cell.length_a   1.000
_cell.length_b   1.000
_cell.length_c   1.000
_cell.angle_alpha   90.00
_cell.angle_beta   90.00
_cell.angle_gamma   90.00
#
_symmetry.space_group_name_H-M   'P 1'
#
loop_
_entity.id
_entity.type
_entity.pdbx_description
1 polymer ?
#
loop_
_entity_poly.entity_id
_entity_poly.type
_entity_poly.pdbx_seq_one_letter_code
_entity_poly.pdbx_strand_id
1 'polypeptide(L)'
;MSANIAIGVQDFSTLIENHYFYVDKTDFIKEWWDCGDSVTLITRPRRFGKTLTMSMVEQFFSVEYSGCSDLFERLKIWEDKKYRNIQGTYPVISLSFANVKEPTYELAEKKICELIAQLYVKYDFITESGKLRDTEVRLYKKIMTDMEYVDATLSLYYLSGFLYKYYGKKVIILLDEYDTPMQEAFVDGYWEQLVTFTRSLFNSTFKTNPALERGIMTGITRVSKESIFSDLNNLKVVTTTSNEYVASFGFTEEEVFSALETFGLGKEKNEVKRWYDGFIFGTQKDIYNPWSILNYLDAKQYTTYWANTSANSLVGKLVREGNRLIKEKFEKLLCGECIWSEIDEQIVYNQLDGNEKAVWSLLLAGGYLKVLSYEKYQDIPEGTEPKYQLALTNLEVKLMFQRMIHDWFAPVQPDYNDFVKAMLVGDVDAMNEYMNRIALQTFSYFDTGDRASGAEPERFYHGFVLGLLVDLRDRYYLRSNRESGFGRYDIMLEPKQPGKDNAVILEFKVRNARKEKSLEETAQSAIAQIRERKYSEELKMKGVADSQMKEYGFAFEGKTVLIVD
;
A
#
# COMPACT_ATOMS: atom_id res chain seq x y z
N MET A 1 31.45 -16.62 10.58
CA MET A 1 31.28 -15.21 10.21
C MET A 1 29.83 -15.07 9.78
N SER A 2 29.10 -14.08 10.26
CA SER A 2 27.76 -13.79 9.73
C SER A 2 27.87 -13.41 8.26
N ALA A 3 26.98 -13.90 7.41
CA ALA A 3 26.89 -13.51 6.02
C ALA A 3 26.66 -11.98 5.94
N ASN A 4 27.20 -11.33 4.92
CA ASN A 4 26.94 -9.91 4.69
C ASN A 4 25.50 -9.71 4.26
N ILE A 5 24.90 -8.61 4.69
CA ILE A 5 23.54 -8.22 4.25
C ILE A 5 23.67 -7.40 2.96
N ALA A 6 22.93 -7.79 1.94
CA ALA A 6 22.88 -7.09 0.67
C ALA A 6 21.49 -6.47 0.47
N ILE A 7 21.39 -5.15 0.69
CA ILE A 7 20.13 -4.43 0.53
C ILE A 7 19.94 -4.07 -0.93
N GLY A 8 18.73 -4.40 -1.48
CA GLY A 8 18.33 -4.03 -2.84
C GLY A 8 18.78 -4.99 -3.94
N VAL A 9 19.45 -6.09 -3.63
CA VAL A 9 19.76 -7.14 -4.61
C VAL A 9 18.47 -7.85 -5.01
N GLN A 10 18.19 -7.90 -6.31
CA GLN A 10 17.00 -8.50 -6.91
C GLN A 10 17.31 -9.73 -7.74
N ASP A 11 18.58 -9.94 -8.07
CA ASP A 11 19.05 -11.10 -8.83
C ASP A 11 19.47 -12.23 -7.87
N PHE A 12 18.90 -13.42 -8.11
CA PHE A 12 19.08 -14.57 -7.21
C PHE A 12 20.52 -15.11 -7.27
N SER A 13 21.12 -15.26 -8.46
CA SER A 13 22.50 -15.74 -8.60
C SER A 13 23.49 -14.83 -7.90
N THR A 14 23.35 -13.52 -8.10
CA THR A 14 24.17 -12.52 -7.41
C THR A 14 24.13 -12.70 -5.88
N LEU A 15 22.94 -13.01 -5.35
CA LEU A 15 22.76 -13.19 -3.90
C LEU A 15 23.45 -14.46 -3.39
N ILE A 16 23.32 -15.57 -4.11
CA ILE A 16 23.88 -16.87 -3.71
C ILE A 16 25.40 -16.93 -3.93
N GLU A 17 25.90 -16.48 -5.09
CA GLU A 17 27.31 -16.54 -5.44
C GLU A 17 28.19 -15.67 -4.53
N ASN A 18 27.67 -14.52 -4.10
CA ASN A 18 28.37 -13.64 -3.16
C ASN A 18 28.17 -14.05 -1.68
N HIS A 19 27.49 -15.13 -1.42
CA HIS A 19 27.21 -15.63 -0.07
C HIS A 19 26.56 -14.59 0.85
N TYR A 20 25.66 -13.77 0.30
CA TYR A 20 24.89 -12.84 1.09
C TYR A 20 23.86 -13.55 1.97
N PHE A 21 23.40 -12.89 3.01
CA PHE A 21 22.34 -13.42 3.86
C PHE A 21 21.07 -13.65 3.03
N TYR A 22 20.60 -14.89 3.03
CA TYR A 22 19.42 -15.32 2.31
C TYR A 22 18.54 -16.21 3.18
N VAL A 23 17.25 -15.95 3.19
CA VAL A 23 16.23 -16.84 3.79
C VAL A 23 15.67 -17.71 2.67
N ASP A 24 15.86 -19.02 2.79
CA ASP A 24 15.49 -19.98 1.74
C ASP A 24 13.97 -20.05 1.53
N LYS A 25 13.53 -19.59 0.36
CA LYS A 25 12.15 -19.60 -0.11
C LYS A 25 11.92 -20.53 -1.30
N THR A 26 12.84 -21.47 -1.55
CA THR A 26 12.75 -22.39 -2.69
C THR A 26 11.58 -23.37 -2.61
N ASP A 27 10.97 -23.55 -1.44
CA ASP A 27 9.72 -24.30 -1.30
C ASP A 27 8.59 -23.72 -2.15
N PHE A 28 8.62 -22.40 -2.46
CA PHE A 28 7.69 -21.78 -3.42
C PHE A 28 7.68 -22.49 -4.77
N ILE A 29 8.85 -22.88 -5.28
CA ILE A 29 8.97 -23.58 -6.58
C ILE A 29 8.21 -24.90 -6.52
N LYS A 30 8.34 -25.66 -5.41
CA LYS A 30 7.63 -26.94 -5.21
C LYS A 30 6.12 -26.74 -5.19
N GLU A 31 5.66 -25.83 -4.31
CA GLU A 31 4.23 -25.52 -4.16
C GLU A 31 3.60 -25.09 -5.49
N TRP A 32 4.25 -24.13 -6.19
CA TRP A 32 3.74 -23.61 -7.45
C TRP A 32 3.76 -24.66 -8.57
N TRP A 33 4.83 -25.48 -8.63
CA TRP A 33 4.92 -26.50 -9.65
C TRP A 33 3.90 -27.63 -9.45
N ASP A 34 3.65 -28.02 -8.22
CA ASP A 34 2.78 -29.15 -7.90
C ASP A 34 1.29 -28.79 -7.91
N CYS A 35 0.91 -27.51 -7.72
CA CYS A 35 -0.50 -27.10 -7.74
C CYS A 35 -1.14 -27.30 -9.13
N GLY A 36 -0.39 -27.24 -10.22
CA GLY A 36 -0.90 -27.51 -11.57
C GLY A 36 -1.63 -26.34 -12.22
N ASP A 37 -1.69 -25.16 -11.60
CA ASP A 37 -2.36 -23.99 -12.16
C ASP A 37 -1.66 -23.50 -13.44
N SER A 38 -2.47 -23.16 -14.47
CA SER A 38 -1.94 -22.70 -15.76
C SER A 38 -1.30 -21.32 -15.65
N VAL A 39 -1.97 -20.38 -14.99
CA VAL A 39 -1.48 -19.02 -14.73
C VAL A 39 -1.79 -18.64 -13.30
N THR A 40 -0.79 -18.15 -12.58
CA THR A 40 -0.93 -17.70 -11.19
C THR A 40 -0.63 -16.22 -11.09
N LEU A 41 -1.58 -15.43 -10.61
CA LEU A 41 -1.37 -14.04 -10.21
C LEU A 41 -1.14 -13.97 -8.71
N ILE A 42 0.00 -13.45 -8.30
CA ILE A 42 0.37 -13.31 -6.88
C ILE A 42 0.43 -11.83 -6.54
N THR A 43 -0.46 -11.39 -5.66
CA THR A 43 -0.44 -10.03 -5.14
C THR A 43 0.07 -10.02 -3.71
N ARG A 44 1.15 -9.27 -3.50
CA ARG A 44 1.77 -9.05 -2.17
C ARG A 44 2.21 -7.59 -2.09
N PRO A 45 2.29 -7.02 -0.90
CA PRO A 45 2.78 -5.65 -0.72
C PRO A 45 4.17 -5.43 -1.33
N ARG A 46 4.57 -4.19 -1.48
CA ARG A 46 5.92 -3.84 -1.97
C ARG A 46 6.99 -4.37 -1.03
N ARG A 47 8.17 -4.71 -1.59
CA ARG A 47 9.35 -5.19 -0.83
C ARG A 47 9.17 -6.52 -0.10
N PHE A 48 8.23 -7.36 -0.52
CA PHE A 48 8.02 -8.72 -0.01
C PHE A 48 8.78 -9.80 -0.79
N GLY A 49 9.78 -9.43 -1.58
CA GLY A 49 10.63 -10.36 -2.28
C GLY A 49 10.07 -10.90 -3.60
N LYS A 50 8.99 -10.31 -4.16
CA LYS A 50 8.39 -10.76 -5.43
C LYS A 50 9.40 -10.87 -6.57
N THR A 51 10.11 -9.79 -6.87
CA THR A 51 11.12 -9.74 -7.95
C THR A 51 12.25 -10.74 -7.73
N LEU A 52 12.73 -10.90 -6.49
CA LEU A 52 13.76 -11.90 -6.17
C LEU A 52 13.23 -13.33 -6.37
N THR A 53 11.98 -13.60 -5.98
CA THR A 53 11.32 -14.88 -6.23
C THR A 53 11.15 -15.15 -7.73
N MET A 54 10.81 -14.13 -8.52
CA MET A 54 10.72 -14.26 -10.00
C MET A 54 12.09 -14.58 -10.60
N SER A 55 13.17 -13.90 -10.14
CA SER A 55 14.55 -14.21 -10.54
C SER A 55 14.94 -15.64 -10.15
N MET A 56 14.59 -16.09 -8.95
CA MET A 56 14.83 -17.47 -8.49
C MET A 56 14.10 -18.49 -9.37
N VAL A 57 12.84 -18.25 -9.72
CA VAL A 57 12.05 -19.13 -10.61
C VAL A 57 12.62 -19.16 -12.01
N GLU A 58 13.00 -18.01 -12.58
CA GLU A 58 13.66 -17.92 -13.89
C GLU A 58 14.93 -18.75 -13.90
N GLN A 59 15.83 -18.54 -12.93
CA GLN A 59 17.12 -19.22 -12.86
C GLN A 59 16.98 -20.71 -12.56
N PHE A 60 15.90 -21.11 -11.87
CA PHE A 60 15.63 -22.53 -11.64
C PHE A 60 15.17 -23.25 -12.91
N PHE A 61 14.22 -22.68 -13.66
CA PHE A 61 13.62 -23.38 -14.79
C PHE A 61 14.34 -23.14 -16.11
N SER A 62 14.95 -21.99 -16.32
CA SER A 62 15.45 -21.57 -17.62
C SER A 62 16.60 -22.44 -18.13
N VAL A 63 16.48 -22.85 -19.40
CA VAL A 63 17.54 -23.53 -20.16
C VAL A 63 18.85 -22.73 -20.20
N GLU A 64 18.78 -21.42 -20.03
CA GLU A 64 19.97 -20.55 -19.92
C GLU A 64 20.83 -20.86 -18.69
N TYR A 65 20.21 -21.40 -17.65
CA TYR A 65 20.83 -21.78 -16.37
C TYR A 65 20.97 -23.31 -16.20
N SER A 66 20.93 -24.08 -17.30
CA SER A 66 21.01 -25.55 -17.25
C SER A 66 22.32 -26.09 -16.64
N GLY A 67 23.37 -25.28 -16.61
CA GLY A 67 24.65 -25.63 -15.98
C GLY A 67 24.86 -25.03 -14.58
N CYS A 68 23.86 -24.35 -13.99
CA CYS A 68 23.98 -23.60 -12.76
C CYS A 68 23.26 -24.28 -11.58
N SER A 69 23.38 -25.60 -11.46
CA SER A 69 22.79 -26.36 -10.36
C SER A 69 23.33 -25.97 -8.97
N ASP A 70 24.57 -25.51 -8.92
CA ASP A 70 25.26 -25.02 -7.73
C ASP A 70 24.54 -23.88 -7.01
N LEU A 71 23.74 -23.08 -7.73
CA LEU A 71 22.89 -22.06 -7.12
C LEU A 71 21.85 -22.66 -6.14
N PHE A 72 21.45 -23.91 -6.34
CA PHE A 72 20.36 -24.55 -5.60
C PHE A 72 20.80 -25.69 -4.69
N GLU A 73 22.03 -26.22 -4.82
CA GLU A 73 22.50 -27.43 -4.15
C GLU A 73 22.42 -27.39 -2.62
N ARG A 74 22.48 -26.20 -2.02
CA ARG A 74 22.42 -25.99 -0.56
C ARG A 74 21.03 -25.61 -0.07
N LEU A 75 20.05 -25.58 -0.94
CA LEU A 75 18.70 -25.10 -0.66
C LEU A 75 17.70 -26.26 -0.61
N LYS A 76 16.58 -26.06 0.07
CA LYS A 76 15.54 -27.08 0.31
C LYS A 76 14.99 -27.71 -0.98
N ILE A 77 14.94 -26.96 -2.07
CA ILE A 77 14.48 -27.48 -3.38
C ILE A 77 15.35 -28.63 -3.85
N TRP A 78 16.63 -28.63 -3.52
CA TRP A 78 17.58 -29.63 -4.00
C TRP A 78 17.50 -30.97 -3.24
N GLU A 79 16.80 -31.03 -2.11
CA GLU A 79 16.62 -32.29 -1.34
C GLU A 79 15.83 -33.33 -2.14
N ASP A 80 14.88 -32.87 -3.01
CA ASP A 80 14.03 -33.75 -3.80
C ASP A 80 14.55 -33.95 -5.23
N LYS A 81 14.81 -35.21 -5.60
CA LYS A 81 15.29 -35.60 -6.93
C LYS A 81 14.35 -35.19 -8.07
N LYS A 82 13.04 -35.10 -7.81
CA LYS A 82 12.03 -34.68 -8.80
C LYS A 82 12.38 -33.29 -9.35
N TYR A 83 12.71 -32.35 -8.46
CA TYR A 83 12.99 -30.97 -8.88
C TYR A 83 14.38 -30.83 -9.49
N ARG A 84 15.37 -31.58 -9.03
CA ARG A 84 16.70 -31.63 -9.67
C ARG A 84 16.61 -32.01 -11.16
N ASN A 85 15.69 -32.90 -11.52
CA ASN A 85 15.51 -33.34 -12.90
C ASN A 85 14.86 -32.31 -13.83
N ILE A 86 14.20 -31.32 -13.29
CA ILE A 86 13.53 -30.28 -14.07
C ILE A 86 14.27 -28.94 -14.06
N GLN A 87 15.31 -28.78 -13.22
CA GLN A 87 16.15 -27.60 -13.19
C GLN A 87 16.81 -27.37 -14.56
N GLY A 88 16.77 -26.14 -15.05
CA GLY A 88 17.40 -25.74 -16.31
C GLY A 88 16.81 -26.38 -17.58
N THR A 89 15.53 -26.77 -17.57
CA THR A 89 14.96 -27.57 -18.67
C THR A 89 13.85 -26.89 -19.44
N TYR A 90 13.40 -25.69 -19.08
CA TYR A 90 12.34 -24.96 -19.77
C TYR A 90 12.85 -23.68 -20.43
N PRO A 91 12.38 -23.29 -21.61
CA PRO A 91 12.53 -21.91 -22.06
C PRO A 91 11.66 -21.00 -21.17
N VAL A 92 12.22 -19.88 -20.73
CA VAL A 92 11.54 -18.94 -19.81
C VAL A 92 11.54 -17.55 -20.46
N ILE A 93 10.37 -16.94 -20.61
CA ILE A 93 10.21 -15.53 -20.94
C ILE A 93 9.99 -14.77 -19.65
N SER A 94 10.90 -13.87 -19.31
CA SER A 94 10.83 -13.04 -18.11
C SER A 94 10.74 -11.57 -18.50
N LEU A 95 9.72 -10.86 -18.01
CA LEU A 95 9.44 -9.47 -18.32
C LEU A 95 9.01 -8.73 -17.05
N SER A 96 9.53 -7.52 -16.83
CA SER A 96 9.13 -6.66 -15.71
C SER A 96 8.63 -5.32 -16.19
N PHE A 97 7.49 -4.89 -15.66
CA PHE A 97 6.91 -3.57 -15.89
C PHE A 97 7.23 -2.55 -14.79
N ALA A 98 8.15 -2.86 -13.88
CA ALA A 98 8.54 -1.99 -12.75
C ALA A 98 8.94 -0.57 -13.17
N ASN A 99 9.51 -0.42 -14.36
CA ASN A 99 10.02 0.85 -14.89
C ASN A 99 9.05 1.53 -15.88
N VAL A 100 7.84 1.01 -16.07
CA VAL A 100 6.82 1.64 -16.94
C VAL A 100 6.01 2.62 -16.11
N LYS A 101 6.52 3.85 -15.99
CA LYS A 101 5.96 4.95 -15.19
C LYS A 101 5.93 6.23 -16.02
N GLU A 102 5.16 6.17 -17.07
CA GLU A 102 5.14 7.23 -18.08
C GLU A 102 3.88 8.10 -17.92
N PRO A 103 3.97 9.42 -18.17
CA PRO A 103 2.86 10.34 -17.94
C PRO A 103 1.79 10.31 -19.03
N THR A 104 1.99 9.59 -20.14
CA THR A 104 1.01 9.47 -21.23
C THR A 104 0.92 8.04 -21.76
N TYR A 105 -0.22 7.71 -22.38
CA TYR A 105 -0.44 6.41 -22.99
C TYR A 105 0.60 6.07 -24.05
N GLU A 106 0.90 7.00 -24.95
CA GLU A 106 1.83 6.79 -26.07
C GLU A 106 3.25 6.46 -25.57
N LEU A 107 3.68 7.12 -24.51
CA LEU A 107 4.98 6.82 -23.89
C LEU A 107 4.97 5.47 -23.17
N ALA A 108 3.89 5.15 -22.47
CA ALA A 108 3.73 3.87 -21.79
C ALA A 108 3.69 2.70 -22.79
N GLU A 109 2.91 2.82 -23.85
CA GLU A 109 2.86 1.83 -24.94
C GLU A 109 4.25 1.64 -25.57
N LYS A 110 4.91 2.75 -25.96
CA LYS A 110 6.26 2.70 -26.54
C LYS A 110 7.27 2.04 -25.60
N LYS A 111 7.20 2.32 -24.31
CA LYS A 111 8.07 1.71 -23.30
C LYS A 111 7.85 0.20 -23.18
N ILE A 112 6.59 -0.25 -23.20
CA ILE A 112 6.24 -1.67 -23.21
C ILE A 112 6.75 -2.35 -24.49
N CYS A 113 6.55 -1.72 -25.64
CA CYS A 113 7.06 -2.22 -26.92
C CYS A 113 8.58 -2.37 -26.90
N GLU A 114 9.31 -1.40 -26.34
CA GLU A 114 10.77 -1.45 -26.20
C GLU A 114 11.23 -2.60 -25.31
N LEU A 115 10.58 -2.83 -24.17
CA LEU A 115 10.87 -3.97 -23.31
C LEU A 115 10.64 -5.31 -24.02
N ILE A 116 9.58 -5.42 -24.81
CA ILE A 116 9.29 -6.61 -25.59
C ILE A 116 10.34 -6.78 -26.72
N ALA A 117 10.70 -5.72 -27.42
CA ALA A 117 11.73 -5.76 -28.45
C ALA A 117 13.08 -6.27 -27.91
N GLN A 118 13.45 -5.88 -26.69
CA GLN A 118 14.65 -6.40 -26.01
C GLN A 118 14.59 -7.91 -25.76
N LEU A 119 13.40 -8.50 -25.48
CA LEU A 119 13.24 -9.96 -25.41
C LEU A 119 13.49 -10.61 -26.77
N TYR A 120 13.02 -10.00 -27.84
CA TYR A 120 13.28 -10.50 -29.19
C TYR A 120 14.76 -10.41 -29.56
N VAL A 121 15.47 -9.35 -29.14
CA VAL A 121 16.92 -9.26 -29.30
C VAL A 121 17.64 -10.35 -28.50
N LYS A 122 17.20 -10.63 -27.27
CA LYS A 122 17.77 -11.69 -26.41
C LYS A 122 17.72 -13.08 -27.09
N TYR A 123 16.67 -13.36 -27.84
CA TYR A 123 16.44 -14.67 -28.50
C TYR A 123 16.64 -14.64 -30.01
N ASP A 124 17.32 -13.66 -30.60
CA ASP A 124 17.47 -13.51 -32.06
C ASP A 124 18.18 -14.70 -32.74
N PHE A 125 19.06 -15.40 -32.00
CA PHE A 125 19.74 -16.62 -32.47
C PHE A 125 18.79 -17.71 -33.01
N ILE A 126 17.51 -17.71 -32.58
CA ILE A 126 16.54 -18.69 -33.11
C ILE A 126 16.20 -18.46 -34.59
N THR A 127 16.38 -17.23 -35.09
CA THR A 127 16.11 -16.89 -36.51
C THR A 127 17.10 -17.54 -37.47
N GLU A 128 18.31 -17.86 -37.01
CA GLU A 128 19.37 -18.51 -37.81
C GLU A 128 19.37 -20.02 -37.63
N SER A 129 18.53 -20.57 -36.78
CA SER A 129 18.50 -21.98 -36.41
C SER A 129 17.97 -22.93 -37.52
N GLY A 130 17.32 -22.39 -38.53
CA GLY A 130 16.62 -23.18 -39.56
C GLY A 130 15.32 -23.86 -39.07
N LYS A 131 14.92 -23.67 -37.80
CA LYS A 131 13.69 -24.25 -37.23
C LYS A 131 12.45 -23.39 -37.48
N LEU A 132 12.62 -22.11 -37.80
CA LEU A 132 11.56 -21.19 -38.14
C LEU A 132 11.42 -21.12 -39.67
N ARG A 133 10.17 -20.95 -40.17
CA ARG A 133 9.89 -20.68 -41.55
C ARG A 133 10.29 -19.26 -41.94
N ASP A 134 10.58 -18.99 -43.20
CA ASP A 134 10.93 -17.64 -43.68
C ASP A 134 9.89 -16.57 -43.32
N THR A 135 8.61 -16.93 -43.31
CA THR A 135 7.52 -16.03 -42.90
C THR A 135 7.57 -15.70 -41.41
N GLU A 136 7.96 -16.67 -40.61
CA GLU A 136 8.10 -16.50 -39.15
C GLU A 136 9.34 -15.68 -38.80
N VAL A 137 10.44 -15.88 -39.52
CA VAL A 137 11.65 -15.05 -39.38
C VAL A 137 11.36 -13.61 -39.78
N ARG A 138 10.57 -13.37 -40.84
CA ARG A 138 10.15 -12.00 -41.23
C ARG A 138 9.28 -11.36 -40.18
N LEU A 139 8.31 -12.08 -39.62
CA LEU A 139 7.46 -11.59 -38.53
C LEU A 139 8.29 -11.30 -37.27
N TYR A 140 9.22 -12.18 -36.90
CA TYR A 140 10.14 -12.00 -35.79
C TYR A 140 10.92 -10.69 -35.92
N LYS A 141 11.54 -10.47 -37.09
CA LYS A 141 12.33 -9.26 -37.36
C LYS A 141 11.46 -8.00 -37.39
N LYS A 142 10.21 -8.07 -37.92
CA LYS A 142 9.27 -6.95 -37.88
C LYS A 142 8.98 -6.53 -36.41
N ILE A 143 8.62 -7.50 -35.55
CA ILE A 143 8.32 -7.23 -34.15
C ILE A 143 9.53 -6.64 -33.40
N MET A 144 10.73 -7.13 -33.72
CA MET A 144 11.97 -6.65 -33.10
C MET A 144 12.30 -5.19 -33.46
N THR A 145 11.98 -4.75 -34.70
CA THR A 145 12.48 -3.47 -35.23
C THR A 145 11.40 -2.42 -35.52
N ASP A 146 10.17 -2.85 -35.80
CA ASP A 146 9.07 -1.97 -36.27
C ASP A 146 7.71 -2.52 -35.77
N MET A 147 7.57 -2.56 -34.48
CA MET A 147 6.40 -3.12 -33.79
C MET A 147 5.21 -2.18 -33.86
N GLU A 148 4.15 -2.60 -34.52
CA GLU A 148 2.85 -1.92 -34.52
C GLU A 148 1.99 -2.40 -33.36
N TYR A 149 0.90 -1.68 -33.03
CA TYR A 149 -0.02 -2.01 -31.94
C TYR A 149 -0.47 -3.48 -31.94
N VAL A 150 -0.89 -4.00 -33.09
CA VAL A 150 -1.34 -5.39 -33.18
C VAL A 150 -0.19 -6.38 -32.95
N ASP A 151 1.00 -6.07 -33.47
CA ASP A 151 2.19 -6.88 -33.24
C ASP A 151 2.55 -6.91 -31.76
N ALA A 152 2.48 -5.76 -31.09
CA ALA A 152 2.73 -5.65 -29.67
C ALA A 152 1.78 -6.52 -28.84
N THR A 153 0.48 -6.50 -29.13
CA THR A 153 -0.51 -7.30 -28.40
C THR A 153 -0.39 -8.81 -28.63
N LEU A 154 0.26 -9.26 -29.72
CA LEU A 154 0.50 -10.68 -30.05
C LEU A 154 1.95 -11.11 -29.79
N SER A 155 2.82 -10.21 -29.43
CA SER A 155 4.27 -10.43 -29.37
C SER A 155 4.67 -11.59 -28.45
N LEU A 156 4.19 -11.63 -27.21
CA LEU A 156 4.54 -12.70 -26.26
C LEU A 156 3.96 -14.07 -26.71
N TYR A 157 2.80 -14.07 -27.34
CA TYR A 157 2.23 -15.27 -27.95
C TYR A 157 3.15 -15.81 -29.09
N TYR A 158 3.60 -14.94 -29.99
CA TYR A 158 4.51 -15.33 -31.05
C TYR A 158 5.86 -15.80 -30.54
N LEU A 159 6.45 -15.04 -29.60
CA LEU A 159 7.75 -15.40 -29.02
C LEU A 159 7.70 -16.77 -28.33
N SER A 160 6.64 -17.05 -27.56
CA SER A 160 6.47 -18.36 -26.92
C SER A 160 6.33 -19.48 -27.97
N GLY A 161 5.63 -19.25 -29.06
CA GLY A 161 5.51 -20.18 -30.18
C GLY A 161 6.85 -20.45 -30.87
N PHE A 162 7.67 -19.44 -31.10
CA PHE A 162 9.00 -19.56 -31.68
C PHE A 162 9.96 -20.33 -30.79
N LEU A 163 9.97 -20.02 -29.49
CA LEU A 163 10.78 -20.74 -28.50
C LEU A 163 10.34 -22.19 -28.34
N TYR A 164 9.03 -22.47 -28.37
CA TYR A 164 8.51 -23.83 -28.34
C TYR A 164 8.98 -24.64 -29.54
N LYS A 165 8.97 -24.07 -30.74
CA LYS A 165 9.51 -24.73 -31.94
C LYS A 165 11.01 -24.98 -31.87
N TYR A 166 11.75 -24.03 -31.30
CA TYR A 166 13.18 -24.12 -31.15
C TYR A 166 13.62 -25.19 -30.13
N TYR A 167 13.06 -25.15 -28.92
CA TYR A 167 13.47 -26.02 -27.83
C TYR A 167 12.68 -27.34 -27.77
N GLY A 168 11.55 -27.46 -28.49
CA GLY A 168 10.67 -28.64 -28.41
C GLY A 168 9.93 -28.76 -27.08
N LYS A 169 9.94 -27.71 -26.26
CA LYS A 169 9.37 -27.68 -24.92
C LYS A 169 8.58 -26.38 -24.71
N LYS A 170 7.41 -26.47 -24.07
CA LYS A 170 6.56 -25.33 -23.80
C LYS A 170 7.28 -24.32 -22.88
N VAL A 171 6.82 -23.09 -22.92
CA VAL A 171 7.46 -21.92 -22.32
C VAL A 171 6.83 -21.59 -20.98
N ILE A 172 7.65 -21.23 -19.99
CA ILE A 172 7.20 -20.58 -18.77
C ILE A 172 7.27 -19.06 -19.00
N ILE A 173 6.20 -18.33 -18.65
CA ILE A 173 6.15 -16.87 -18.79
C ILE A 173 6.05 -16.23 -17.40
N LEU A 174 7.00 -15.36 -17.10
CA LEU A 174 7.10 -14.62 -15.84
C LEU A 174 6.90 -13.14 -16.12
N LEU A 175 5.89 -12.53 -15.47
CA LEU A 175 5.56 -11.12 -15.63
C LEU A 175 5.56 -10.43 -14.27
N ASP A 176 6.59 -9.64 -13.99
CA ASP A 176 6.75 -8.95 -12.71
C ASP A 176 6.18 -7.52 -12.75
N GLU A 177 5.57 -7.09 -11.64
CA GLU A 177 4.97 -5.77 -11.41
C GLU A 177 3.99 -5.34 -12.53
N TYR A 178 3.08 -6.25 -12.92
CA TYR A 178 2.14 -6.02 -14.01
C TYR A 178 1.22 -4.82 -13.82
N ASP A 179 0.95 -4.45 -12.58
CA ASP A 179 0.03 -3.39 -12.19
C ASP A 179 0.69 -2.00 -12.04
N THR A 180 2.01 -1.91 -12.13
CA THR A 180 2.74 -0.63 -12.05
C THR A 180 2.28 0.36 -13.13
N PRO A 181 2.23 0.02 -14.44
CA PRO A 181 1.73 0.94 -15.45
C PRO A 181 0.26 1.31 -15.24
N MET A 182 -0.54 0.41 -14.66
CA MET A 182 -1.95 0.67 -14.36
C MET A 182 -2.13 1.74 -13.28
N GLN A 183 -1.29 1.72 -12.25
CA GLN A 183 -1.31 2.73 -11.18
C GLN A 183 -0.98 4.12 -11.74
N GLU A 184 0.05 4.22 -12.58
CA GLU A 184 0.43 5.50 -13.22
C GLU A 184 -0.68 5.97 -14.18
N ALA A 185 -1.24 5.09 -14.99
CA ALA A 185 -2.33 5.43 -15.91
C ALA A 185 -3.58 5.96 -15.20
N PHE A 186 -3.88 5.47 -14.00
CA PHE A 186 -4.96 5.99 -13.17
C PHE A 186 -4.64 7.40 -12.66
N VAL A 187 -3.42 7.63 -12.18
CA VAL A 187 -3.00 8.93 -11.64
C VAL A 187 -2.98 10.00 -12.74
N ASP A 188 -2.51 9.64 -13.94
CA ASP A 188 -2.30 10.55 -15.07
C ASP A 188 -3.47 10.59 -16.09
N GLY A 189 -4.53 9.79 -15.84
CA GLY A 189 -5.81 9.90 -16.55
C GLY A 189 -5.90 9.20 -17.91
N TYR A 190 -4.99 8.27 -18.25
CA TYR A 190 -5.04 7.48 -19.50
C TYR A 190 -5.40 6.00 -19.28
N TRP A 191 -6.10 5.70 -18.20
CA TRP A 191 -6.49 4.36 -17.74
C TRP A 191 -7.16 3.49 -18.82
N GLU A 192 -8.20 3.99 -19.50
CA GLU A 192 -8.99 3.21 -20.46
C GLU A 192 -8.16 2.72 -21.66
N GLN A 193 -7.25 3.55 -22.14
CA GLN A 193 -6.38 3.22 -23.27
C GLN A 193 -5.40 2.11 -22.88
N LEU A 194 -4.75 2.24 -21.71
CA LEU A 194 -3.77 1.26 -21.25
C LEU A 194 -4.43 -0.08 -20.88
N VAL A 195 -5.60 -0.07 -20.26
CA VAL A 195 -6.38 -1.27 -19.96
C VAL A 195 -6.72 -2.03 -21.23
N THR A 196 -7.13 -1.34 -22.29
CA THR A 196 -7.48 -1.98 -23.59
C THR A 196 -6.27 -2.67 -24.21
N PHE A 197 -5.13 -1.99 -24.24
CA PHE A 197 -3.87 -2.54 -24.73
C PHE A 197 -3.43 -3.76 -23.90
N THR A 198 -3.37 -3.62 -22.60
CA THR A 198 -2.88 -4.66 -21.68
C THR A 198 -3.79 -5.89 -21.67
N ARG A 199 -5.11 -5.69 -21.75
CA ARG A 199 -6.08 -6.78 -21.88
C ARG A 199 -5.80 -7.61 -23.12
N SER A 200 -5.57 -6.97 -24.27
CA SER A 200 -5.26 -7.66 -25.53
C SER A 200 -3.95 -8.45 -25.43
N LEU A 201 -2.90 -7.84 -24.87
CA LEU A 201 -1.61 -8.47 -24.66
C LEU A 201 -1.71 -9.70 -23.73
N PHE A 202 -2.40 -9.60 -22.59
CA PHE A 202 -2.49 -10.70 -21.64
C PHE A 202 -3.41 -11.83 -22.13
N ASN A 203 -4.51 -11.49 -22.80
CA ASN A 203 -5.39 -12.52 -23.38
C ASN A 203 -4.66 -13.35 -24.42
N SER A 204 -3.93 -12.74 -25.33
CA SER A 204 -3.14 -13.48 -26.33
C SER A 204 -2.04 -14.33 -25.69
N THR A 205 -1.39 -13.80 -24.65
CA THR A 205 -0.27 -14.45 -23.96
C THR A 205 -0.71 -15.66 -23.13
N PHE A 206 -1.81 -15.56 -22.40
CA PHE A 206 -2.16 -16.51 -21.34
C PHE A 206 -3.42 -17.33 -21.60
N LYS A 207 -4.42 -16.85 -22.38
CA LYS A 207 -5.72 -17.52 -22.47
C LYS A 207 -5.70 -18.78 -23.35
N THR A 208 -5.19 -18.67 -24.56
CA THR A 208 -5.27 -19.74 -25.57
C THR A 208 -3.92 -20.03 -26.22
N ASN A 209 -2.86 -19.85 -25.47
CA ASN A 209 -1.51 -20.05 -25.95
C ASN A 209 -1.07 -21.54 -25.84
N PRO A 210 -1.00 -22.30 -26.95
CA PRO A 210 -0.64 -23.71 -26.90
C PRO A 210 0.83 -23.95 -26.53
N ALA A 211 1.67 -22.92 -26.66
CA ALA A 211 3.08 -22.97 -26.33
C ALA A 211 3.34 -22.64 -24.85
N LEU A 212 2.32 -22.21 -24.10
CA LEU A 212 2.44 -21.93 -22.66
C LEU A 212 2.45 -23.23 -21.86
N GLU A 213 3.47 -23.40 -21.02
CA GLU A 213 3.49 -24.44 -19.97
C GLU A 213 2.78 -23.91 -18.74
N ARG A 214 3.29 -22.78 -18.20
CA ARG A 214 2.75 -22.09 -17.03
C ARG A 214 3.12 -20.61 -17.05
N GLY A 215 2.36 -19.80 -16.31
CA GLY A 215 2.65 -18.38 -16.12
C GLY A 215 2.60 -17.96 -14.66
N ILE A 216 3.46 -17.02 -14.29
CA ILE A 216 3.37 -16.26 -13.03
C ILE A 216 3.27 -14.79 -13.39
N MET A 217 2.33 -14.12 -12.75
CA MET A 217 2.23 -12.67 -12.74
C MET A 217 2.36 -12.17 -11.29
N THR A 218 3.11 -11.09 -11.07
CA THR A 218 3.20 -10.48 -9.74
C THR A 218 2.79 -9.02 -9.79
N GLY A 219 2.20 -8.56 -8.68
CA GLY A 219 1.79 -7.17 -8.48
C GLY A 219 1.50 -6.87 -7.00
N ILE A 220 0.99 -5.68 -6.73
CA ILE A 220 0.51 -5.28 -5.40
C ILE A 220 -1.00 -5.52 -5.32
N THR A 221 -1.71 -5.16 -6.38
CA THR A 221 -3.16 -5.19 -6.45
C THR A 221 -3.64 -6.19 -7.49
N ARG A 222 -4.84 -6.71 -7.28
CA ARG A 222 -5.60 -7.34 -8.35
C ARG A 222 -6.42 -6.27 -9.05
N VAL A 223 -5.98 -5.85 -10.22
CA VAL A 223 -6.81 -4.99 -11.07
C VAL A 223 -8.06 -5.77 -11.48
N SER A 224 -9.24 -5.13 -11.41
CA SER A 224 -10.54 -5.76 -11.59
C SER A 224 -10.60 -6.75 -12.75
N LYS A 225 -11.30 -7.85 -12.51
CA LYS A 225 -11.59 -8.88 -13.50
C LYS A 225 -12.26 -8.30 -14.76
N GLU A 226 -13.15 -7.32 -14.60
CA GLU A 226 -13.87 -6.69 -15.71
C GLU A 226 -12.97 -5.80 -16.59
N SER A 227 -11.83 -5.33 -16.05
CA SER A 227 -10.92 -4.46 -16.80
C SER A 227 -9.89 -5.25 -17.62
N ILE A 228 -9.05 -6.07 -16.99
CA ILE A 228 -7.91 -6.72 -17.65
C ILE A 228 -8.08 -8.24 -17.77
N PHE A 229 -8.68 -8.86 -16.76
CA PHE A 229 -8.75 -10.32 -16.63
C PHE A 229 -10.13 -10.92 -16.91
N SER A 230 -11.07 -10.16 -17.49
CA SER A 230 -12.44 -10.62 -17.77
C SER A 230 -12.49 -11.92 -18.55
N ASP A 231 -11.53 -12.10 -19.42
CA ASP A 231 -11.47 -13.23 -20.36
C ASP A 231 -10.54 -14.36 -19.92
N LEU A 232 -9.71 -14.16 -18.87
CA LEU A 232 -8.75 -15.17 -18.40
C LEU A 232 -9.41 -16.14 -17.41
N ASN A 233 -10.02 -17.21 -17.93
CA ASN A 233 -10.67 -18.23 -17.11
C ASN A 233 -9.70 -19.19 -16.41
N ASN A 234 -8.44 -19.21 -16.85
CA ASN A 234 -7.36 -20.08 -16.37
C ASN A 234 -6.42 -19.37 -15.38
N LEU A 235 -6.85 -18.23 -14.82
CA LEU A 235 -6.08 -17.43 -13.87
C LEU A 235 -6.43 -17.81 -12.42
N LYS A 236 -5.49 -18.36 -11.69
CA LYS A 236 -5.54 -18.50 -10.23
C LYS A 236 -5.02 -17.20 -9.60
N VAL A 237 -5.84 -16.59 -8.77
CA VAL A 237 -5.45 -15.35 -8.05
C VAL A 237 -5.16 -15.67 -6.60
N VAL A 238 -4.00 -15.23 -6.13
CA VAL A 238 -3.54 -15.37 -4.75
C VAL A 238 -3.29 -13.98 -4.17
N THR A 239 -4.14 -13.59 -3.25
CA THR A 239 -4.12 -12.27 -2.57
C THR A 239 -3.55 -12.39 -1.15
N THR A 240 -3.54 -11.29 -0.41
CA THR A 240 -3.14 -11.28 1.00
C THR A 240 -4.08 -12.10 1.90
N THR A 241 -5.32 -12.36 1.48
CA THR A 241 -6.29 -13.17 2.23
C THR A 241 -6.28 -14.65 1.85
N SER A 242 -5.56 -15.03 0.79
CA SER A 242 -5.42 -16.42 0.32
C SER A 242 -4.48 -17.22 1.21
N ASN A 243 -4.74 -18.53 1.34
CA ASN A 243 -3.91 -19.45 2.12
C ASN A 243 -2.74 -20.05 1.32
N GLU A 244 -2.67 -19.85 0.02
CA GLU A 244 -1.57 -20.31 -0.82
C GLU A 244 -0.35 -19.38 -0.67
N TYR A 245 0.83 -19.98 -0.66
CA TYR A 245 2.14 -19.29 -0.62
C TYR A 245 2.30 -18.32 0.55
N VAL A 246 1.65 -18.58 1.70
CA VAL A 246 1.62 -17.67 2.85
C VAL A 246 3.00 -17.43 3.48
N ALA A 247 3.89 -18.42 3.44
CA ALA A 247 5.26 -18.30 3.95
C ALA A 247 6.31 -18.03 2.87
N SER A 248 5.91 -18.01 1.58
CA SER A 248 6.83 -17.88 0.45
C SER A 248 7.25 -16.43 0.21
N PHE A 249 6.42 -15.47 0.63
CA PHE A 249 6.68 -14.04 0.52
C PHE A 249 6.69 -13.39 1.91
N GLY A 250 7.71 -12.57 2.17
CA GLY A 250 7.94 -12.07 3.52
C GLY A 250 8.78 -13.03 4.36
N PHE A 251 9.07 -12.65 5.59
CA PHE A 251 9.74 -13.51 6.56
C PHE A 251 8.76 -13.92 7.65
N THR A 252 8.80 -15.21 8.03
CA THR A 252 8.07 -15.71 9.20
C THR A 252 8.78 -15.31 10.49
N GLU A 253 8.10 -15.36 11.62
CA GLU A 253 8.69 -15.07 12.94
C GLU A 253 9.89 -15.95 13.23
N GLU A 254 9.82 -17.25 12.90
CA GLU A 254 10.93 -18.19 13.09
C GLU A 254 12.17 -17.79 12.27
N GLU A 255 11.97 -17.41 11.02
CA GLU A 255 13.05 -16.93 10.14
C GLU A 255 13.67 -15.63 10.65
N VAL A 256 12.84 -14.68 11.11
CA VAL A 256 13.33 -13.42 11.70
C VAL A 256 14.10 -13.67 12.98
N PHE A 257 13.59 -14.53 13.87
CA PHE A 257 14.27 -14.84 15.13
C PHE A 257 15.57 -15.59 14.92
N SER A 258 15.61 -16.49 13.94
CA SER A 258 16.85 -17.16 13.52
C SER A 258 17.88 -16.18 12.97
N ALA A 259 17.42 -15.22 12.14
CA ALA A 259 18.29 -14.17 11.63
C ALA A 259 18.85 -13.29 12.76
N LEU A 260 18.01 -12.87 13.72
CA LEU A 260 18.46 -12.09 14.88
C LEU A 260 19.52 -12.81 15.70
N GLU A 261 19.37 -14.12 15.93
CA GLU A 261 20.40 -14.92 16.61
C GLU A 261 21.70 -14.97 15.80
N THR A 262 21.61 -15.17 14.48
CA THR A 262 22.77 -15.23 13.57
C THR A 262 23.59 -13.93 13.60
N PHE A 263 22.91 -12.79 13.73
CA PHE A 263 23.54 -11.45 13.78
C PHE A 263 23.84 -10.95 15.20
N GLY A 264 23.65 -11.80 16.24
CA GLY A 264 23.93 -11.47 17.64
C GLY A 264 22.92 -10.49 18.27
N LEU A 265 21.72 -10.41 17.70
CA LEU A 265 20.63 -9.52 18.12
C LEU A 265 19.48 -10.27 18.81
N GLY A 266 19.72 -11.48 19.32
CA GLY A 266 18.68 -12.34 19.91
C GLY A 266 17.92 -11.69 21.09
N LYS A 267 18.49 -10.70 21.76
CA LYS A 267 17.82 -9.95 22.83
C LYS A 267 16.76 -8.96 22.33
N GLU A 268 16.82 -8.60 21.06
CA GLU A 268 15.97 -7.58 20.43
C GLU A 268 14.64 -8.14 19.90
N LYS A 269 14.37 -9.43 20.02
CA LYS A 269 13.18 -10.12 19.46
C LYS A 269 11.87 -9.38 19.78
N ASN A 270 11.67 -9.01 21.03
CA ASN A 270 10.42 -8.36 21.45
C ASN A 270 10.23 -6.97 20.83
N GLU A 271 11.32 -6.19 20.73
CA GLU A 271 11.24 -4.85 20.17
C GLU A 271 11.15 -4.90 18.64
N VAL A 272 11.85 -5.83 17.98
CA VAL A 272 11.69 -6.10 16.54
C VAL A 272 10.25 -6.52 16.22
N LYS A 273 9.66 -7.40 17.05
CA LYS A 273 8.25 -7.78 16.92
C LYS A 273 7.33 -6.57 17.06
N ARG A 274 7.52 -5.74 18.07
CA ARG A 274 6.73 -4.52 18.27
C ARG A 274 6.77 -3.56 17.09
N TRP A 275 7.94 -3.41 16.42
CA TRP A 275 8.13 -2.46 15.34
C TRP A 275 7.66 -2.97 13.98
N TYR A 276 7.99 -4.22 13.63
CA TYR A 276 7.95 -4.71 12.25
C TYR A 276 7.02 -5.91 12.02
N ASP A 277 6.53 -6.56 13.09
CA ASP A 277 5.57 -7.63 12.97
C ASP A 277 4.17 -7.10 12.63
N GLY A 278 3.33 -7.96 12.05
CA GLY A 278 1.90 -7.72 11.95
C GLY A 278 1.29 -7.96 10.58
N PHE A 279 2.06 -8.33 9.56
CA PHE A 279 1.43 -8.77 8.31
C PHE A 279 0.79 -10.14 8.52
N ILE A 280 -0.38 -10.31 7.90
CA ILE A 280 -1.15 -11.56 7.94
C ILE A 280 -1.47 -11.93 6.50
N PHE A 281 -1.08 -13.14 6.10
CA PHE A 281 -1.43 -13.70 4.80
C PHE A 281 -2.27 -14.97 5.00
N GLY A 282 -3.52 -14.94 4.53
CA GLY A 282 -4.48 -16.00 4.82
C GLY A 282 -4.61 -16.25 6.33
N THR A 283 -4.29 -17.47 6.76
CA THR A 283 -4.28 -17.85 8.19
C THR A 283 -2.93 -17.67 8.87
N GLN A 284 -1.86 -17.38 8.11
CA GLN A 284 -0.51 -17.21 8.65
C GLN A 284 -0.36 -15.81 9.24
N LYS A 285 -0.11 -15.76 10.54
CA LYS A 285 0.22 -14.54 11.30
C LYS A 285 1.73 -14.37 11.43
N ASP A 286 2.11 -13.24 12.00
CA ASP A 286 3.50 -12.93 12.37
C ASP A 286 4.45 -13.01 11.14
N ILE A 287 4.02 -12.36 10.06
CA ILE A 287 4.83 -12.15 8.85
C ILE A 287 5.45 -10.76 8.92
N TYR A 288 6.72 -10.69 8.55
CA TYR A 288 7.53 -9.47 8.54
C TYR A 288 7.91 -9.06 7.13
N ASN A 289 8.01 -7.75 6.90
CA ASN A 289 8.53 -7.23 5.66
C ASN A 289 10.06 -7.46 5.57
N PRO A 290 10.58 -8.17 4.54
CA PRO A 290 12.00 -8.45 4.39
C PRO A 290 12.86 -7.18 4.35
N TRP A 291 12.39 -6.12 3.71
CA TRP A 291 13.11 -4.86 3.60
C TRP A 291 13.36 -4.24 4.98
N SER A 292 12.34 -4.19 5.84
CA SER A 292 12.48 -3.63 7.19
C SER A 292 13.43 -4.46 8.04
N ILE A 293 13.32 -5.78 7.96
CA ILE A 293 14.19 -6.69 8.74
C ILE A 293 15.64 -6.61 8.27
N LEU A 294 15.91 -6.67 6.96
CA LEU A 294 17.28 -6.59 6.43
C LEU A 294 17.94 -5.25 6.77
N ASN A 295 17.22 -4.15 6.62
CA ASN A 295 17.73 -2.83 7.01
C ASN A 295 17.99 -2.72 8.52
N TYR A 296 17.10 -3.29 9.35
CA TYR A 296 17.32 -3.32 10.80
C TYR A 296 18.55 -4.17 11.18
N LEU A 297 18.72 -5.34 10.57
CA LEU A 297 19.88 -6.20 10.84
C LEU A 297 21.20 -5.51 10.46
N ASP A 298 21.20 -4.71 9.40
CA ASP A 298 22.37 -3.94 8.93
C ASP A 298 22.65 -2.73 9.83
N ALA A 299 21.65 -1.84 9.98
CA ALA A 299 21.81 -0.57 10.68
C ALA A 299 21.71 -0.69 12.21
N LYS A 300 21.05 -1.72 12.72
CA LYS A 300 20.77 -1.95 14.16
C LYS A 300 20.05 -0.78 14.83
N GLN A 301 19.20 -0.09 14.07
CA GLN A 301 18.43 1.07 14.52
C GLN A 301 16.94 0.85 14.25
N TYR A 302 16.09 1.25 15.18
CA TYR A 302 14.65 1.22 15.01
C TYR A 302 14.19 2.48 14.28
N THR A 303 13.67 2.32 13.07
CA THR A 303 13.11 3.41 12.26
C THR A 303 12.13 2.86 11.23
N THR A 304 11.48 3.74 10.49
CA THR A 304 10.61 3.39 9.37
C THR A 304 11.45 3.12 8.11
N TYR A 305 11.63 1.87 7.74
CA TYR A 305 12.39 1.47 6.55
C TYR A 305 11.50 1.26 5.33
N TRP A 306 10.55 0.33 5.42
CA TRP A 306 9.64 -0.01 4.33
C TRP A 306 8.70 1.14 3.98
N ALA A 307 8.12 1.74 4.99
CA ALA A 307 7.14 2.80 4.85
C ALA A 307 7.70 4.05 4.12
N ASN A 308 9.01 4.27 4.17
CA ASN A 308 9.67 5.39 3.47
C ASN A 308 10.05 5.06 2.00
N THR A 309 9.89 3.82 1.53
CA THR A 309 10.37 3.40 0.20
C THR A 309 9.35 3.60 -0.92
N SER A 310 8.09 3.78 -0.60
CA SER A 310 7.02 3.90 -1.58
C SER A 310 6.63 5.35 -1.80
N ALA A 311 6.33 5.71 -3.05
CA ALA A 311 5.54 6.88 -3.34
C ALA A 311 4.15 6.65 -2.72
N ASN A 312 3.94 7.11 -1.49
CA ASN A 312 2.66 7.03 -0.78
C ASN A 312 1.65 8.06 -1.32
N SER A 313 1.91 8.61 -2.51
CA SER A 313 1.13 9.69 -3.12
C SER A 313 -0.32 9.30 -3.34
N LEU A 314 -0.57 8.11 -3.89
CA LEU A 314 -1.94 7.62 -4.09
C LEU A 314 -2.66 7.40 -2.76
N VAL A 315 -2.03 6.73 -1.81
CA VAL A 315 -2.60 6.50 -0.47
C VAL A 315 -2.82 7.83 0.25
N GLY A 316 -1.86 8.74 0.18
CA GLY A 316 -1.95 10.09 0.73
C GLY A 316 -3.11 10.88 0.11
N LYS A 317 -3.27 10.81 -1.21
CA LYS A 317 -4.39 11.43 -1.93
C LYS A 317 -5.73 10.87 -1.45
N LEU A 318 -5.88 9.55 -1.43
CA LEU A 318 -7.12 8.88 -1.03
C LEU A 318 -7.55 9.18 0.40
N VAL A 319 -6.61 9.23 1.34
CA VAL A 319 -6.91 9.58 2.74
C VAL A 319 -7.24 11.06 2.87
N ARG A 320 -6.50 11.96 2.19
CA ARG A 320 -6.71 13.40 2.23
C ARG A 320 -8.04 13.80 1.58
N GLU A 321 -8.36 13.24 0.41
CA GLU A 321 -9.55 13.54 -0.38
C GLU A 321 -10.74 12.66 0.00
N GLY A 322 -10.53 11.65 0.86
CA GLY A 322 -11.54 10.74 1.35
C GLY A 322 -12.71 11.46 2.04
N ASN A 323 -13.90 10.87 1.91
CA ASN A 323 -15.10 11.37 2.56
C ASN A 323 -14.99 11.29 4.11
N ARG A 324 -16.01 11.81 4.80
CA ARG A 324 -16.08 11.81 6.26
C ARG A 324 -15.85 10.44 6.89
N LEU A 325 -16.54 9.40 6.39
CA LEU A 325 -16.46 8.06 6.98
C LEU A 325 -15.05 7.49 6.89
N ILE A 326 -14.35 7.75 5.77
CA ILE A 326 -12.95 7.37 5.60
C ILE A 326 -12.07 8.06 6.66
N LYS A 327 -12.26 9.37 6.86
CA LYS A 327 -11.48 10.15 7.84
C LYS A 327 -11.73 9.69 9.27
N GLU A 328 -12.99 9.49 9.68
CA GLU A 328 -13.35 8.99 11.01
C GLU A 328 -12.78 7.59 11.29
N LYS A 329 -12.87 6.69 10.32
CA LYS A 329 -12.29 5.35 10.44
C LYS A 329 -10.78 5.38 10.47
N PHE A 330 -10.16 6.25 9.67
CA PHE A 330 -8.72 6.40 9.65
C PHE A 330 -8.18 6.96 10.98
N GLU A 331 -8.88 7.90 11.58
CA GLU A 331 -8.56 8.41 12.92
C GLU A 331 -8.58 7.29 13.98
N LYS A 332 -9.63 6.43 13.96
CA LYS A 332 -9.69 5.26 14.85
C LYS A 332 -8.47 4.35 14.69
N LEU A 333 -8.08 4.08 13.45
CA LEU A 333 -6.89 3.28 13.17
C LEU A 333 -5.61 3.92 13.74
N LEU A 334 -5.44 5.23 13.60
CA LEU A 334 -4.29 5.96 14.17
C LEU A 334 -4.29 5.95 15.71
N CYS A 335 -5.46 5.94 16.33
CA CYS A 335 -5.60 5.78 17.78
C CYS A 335 -5.30 4.35 18.26
N GLY A 336 -5.10 3.39 17.32
CA GLY A 336 -4.84 1.98 17.63
C GLY A 336 -6.11 1.15 17.80
N GLU A 337 -7.25 1.71 17.39
CA GLU A 337 -8.53 0.98 17.34
C GLU A 337 -8.62 0.21 16.02
N CYS A 338 -9.57 -0.71 15.93
CA CYS A 338 -9.90 -1.42 14.69
C CYS A 338 -11.19 -0.87 14.09
N ILE A 339 -11.34 -1.07 12.79
CA ILE A 339 -12.54 -0.71 12.03
C ILE A 339 -13.17 -1.94 11.39
N TRP A 340 -14.46 -1.87 11.11
CA TRP A 340 -15.16 -2.86 10.29
C TRP A 340 -15.45 -2.27 8.92
N SER A 341 -15.09 -3.00 7.86
CA SER A 341 -15.39 -2.62 6.48
C SER A 341 -15.56 -3.85 5.60
N GLU A 342 -16.36 -3.72 4.57
CA GLU A 342 -16.36 -4.65 3.45
C GLU A 342 -15.04 -4.50 2.69
N ILE A 343 -14.54 -5.61 2.12
CA ILE A 343 -13.34 -5.65 1.31
C ILE A 343 -13.67 -6.22 -0.06
N ASP A 344 -13.23 -5.54 -1.09
CA ASP A 344 -13.23 -6.05 -2.44
C ASP A 344 -11.80 -6.32 -2.90
N GLU A 345 -11.46 -7.59 -3.03
CA GLU A 345 -10.14 -7.97 -3.53
C GLU A 345 -9.94 -7.65 -5.01
N GLN A 346 -11.02 -7.33 -5.71
CA GLN A 346 -10.99 -6.90 -7.10
C GLN A 346 -11.03 -5.37 -7.17
N ILE A 347 -9.88 -4.75 -6.97
CA ILE A 347 -9.77 -3.29 -6.94
C ILE A 347 -9.99 -2.73 -8.34
N VAL A 348 -11.03 -1.93 -8.49
CA VAL A 348 -11.29 -1.14 -9.69
C VAL A 348 -10.77 0.27 -9.40
N TYR A 349 -9.67 0.66 -10.01
CA TYR A 349 -9.05 1.96 -9.76
C TYR A 349 -9.99 3.15 -10.02
N ASN A 350 -10.82 3.08 -11.07
CA ASN A 350 -11.81 4.12 -11.38
C ASN A 350 -12.97 4.21 -10.36
N GLN A 351 -13.07 3.30 -9.40
CA GLN A 351 -14.02 3.33 -8.28
C GLN A 351 -13.39 3.85 -6.99
N LEU A 352 -12.11 4.22 -6.97
CA LEU A 352 -11.44 4.73 -5.77
C LEU A 352 -12.02 6.07 -5.31
N ASP A 353 -12.49 6.90 -6.24
CA ASP A 353 -13.06 8.19 -5.91
C ASP A 353 -14.41 8.03 -5.20
N GLY A 354 -14.42 8.32 -3.89
CA GLY A 354 -15.63 8.30 -3.07
C GLY A 354 -16.11 6.92 -2.59
N ASN A 355 -15.50 5.83 -3.02
CA ASN A 355 -15.85 4.48 -2.60
C ASN A 355 -14.99 4.01 -1.41
N GLU A 356 -15.61 4.01 -0.23
CA GLU A 356 -14.95 3.61 1.01
C GLU A 356 -14.37 2.19 0.95
N LYS A 357 -15.12 1.23 0.42
CA LYS A 357 -14.74 -0.17 0.26
C LYS A 357 -13.45 -0.31 -0.56
N ALA A 358 -13.36 0.43 -1.68
CA ALA A 358 -12.18 0.41 -2.56
C ALA A 358 -10.93 0.97 -1.88
N VAL A 359 -11.08 2.04 -1.07
CA VAL A 359 -9.96 2.63 -0.32
C VAL A 359 -9.39 1.64 0.70
N TRP A 360 -10.24 0.99 1.51
CA TRP A 360 -9.78 0.03 2.51
C TRP A 360 -9.18 -1.23 1.86
N SER A 361 -9.73 -1.66 0.73
CA SER A 361 -9.20 -2.78 -0.05
C SER A 361 -7.81 -2.50 -0.59
N LEU A 362 -7.58 -1.29 -1.12
CA LEU A 362 -6.26 -0.86 -1.59
C LEU A 362 -5.24 -0.77 -0.43
N LEU A 363 -5.65 -0.23 0.71
CA LEU A 363 -4.78 -0.14 1.89
C LEU A 363 -4.41 -1.54 2.43
N LEU A 364 -5.34 -2.50 2.39
CA LEU A 364 -5.09 -3.88 2.75
C LEU A 364 -4.13 -4.55 1.77
N ALA A 365 -4.39 -4.47 0.47
CA ALA A 365 -3.52 -5.03 -0.58
C ALA A 365 -2.11 -4.42 -0.54
N GLY A 366 -2.00 -3.12 -0.25
CA GLY A 366 -0.74 -2.41 -0.08
C GLY A 366 0.02 -2.78 1.20
N GLY A 367 -0.60 -3.51 2.15
CA GLY A 367 0.03 -3.93 3.40
C GLY A 367 -0.01 -2.90 4.53
N TYR A 368 -0.77 -1.82 4.36
CA TYR A 368 -0.95 -0.81 5.41
C TYR A 368 -1.93 -1.25 6.50
N LEU A 369 -2.83 -2.16 6.14
CA LEU A 369 -3.80 -2.78 7.04
C LEU A 369 -3.60 -4.28 7.13
N LYS A 370 -4.06 -4.86 8.23
CA LYS A 370 -4.17 -6.31 8.46
C LYS A 370 -5.59 -6.69 8.85
N VAL A 371 -5.96 -7.93 8.52
CA VAL A 371 -7.24 -8.53 8.92
C VAL A 371 -7.08 -9.20 10.28
N LEU A 372 -7.85 -8.77 11.28
CA LEU A 372 -7.88 -9.39 12.60
C LEU A 372 -8.91 -10.54 12.65
N SER A 373 -10.06 -10.31 12.05
CA SER A 373 -11.16 -11.28 11.93
C SER A 373 -12.05 -10.87 10.76
N TYR A 374 -12.92 -11.77 10.33
CA TYR A 374 -13.92 -11.51 9.29
C TYR A 374 -15.20 -12.30 9.55
N GLU A 375 -16.33 -11.77 9.04
CA GLU A 375 -17.61 -12.47 9.05
C GLU A 375 -17.61 -13.57 7.97
N LYS A 376 -18.20 -14.72 8.28
CA LYS A 376 -18.36 -15.78 7.28
C LYS A 376 -19.70 -15.65 6.58
N TYR A 377 -19.79 -15.93 5.29
CA TYR A 377 -21.04 -15.88 4.52
C TYR A 377 -22.19 -16.69 5.14
N GLN A 378 -21.89 -17.79 5.82
CA GLN A 378 -22.89 -18.62 6.50
C GLN A 378 -23.49 -17.99 7.76
N ASP A 379 -22.82 -16.97 8.32
CA ASP A 379 -23.17 -16.36 9.61
C ASP A 379 -23.84 -14.98 9.43
N ILE A 380 -24.00 -14.51 8.19
CA ILE A 380 -24.60 -13.21 7.85
C ILE A 380 -25.90 -13.37 7.06
N PRO A 381 -26.83 -12.38 7.06
CA PRO A 381 -28.05 -12.43 6.29
C PRO A 381 -27.81 -12.56 4.79
N GLU A 382 -28.71 -13.28 4.09
CA GLU A 382 -28.67 -13.38 2.63
C GLU A 382 -28.71 -11.99 1.98
N GLY A 383 -27.85 -11.78 0.98
CA GLY A 383 -27.74 -10.53 0.24
C GLY A 383 -26.86 -9.47 0.90
N THR A 384 -26.18 -9.82 2.01
CA THR A 384 -25.17 -8.95 2.62
C THR A 384 -23.74 -9.45 2.31
N GLU A 385 -22.77 -8.52 2.27
CA GLU A 385 -21.37 -8.82 2.11
C GLU A 385 -20.67 -8.96 3.47
N PRO A 386 -19.73 -9.89 3.62
CA PRO A 386 -18.98 -10.06 4.87
C PRO A 386 -18.10 -8.85 5.15
N LYS A 387 -18.06 -8.43 6.40
CA LYS A 387 -17.17 -7.37 6.87
C LYS A 387 -15.92 -7.97 7.48
N TYR A 388 -14.84 -7.24 7.31
CA TYR A 388 -13.53 -7.54 7.84
C TYR A 388 -13.18 -6.56 8.94
N GLN A 389 -12.65 -7.06 10.05
CA GLN A 389 -12.09 -6.25 11.10
C GLN A 389 -10.64 -5.91 10.75
N LEU A 390 -10.38 -4.64 10.53
CA LEU A 390 -9.09 -4.13 10.05
C LEU A 390 -8.39 -3.31 11.13
N ALA A 391 -7.07 -3.42 11.18
CA ALA A 391 -6.19 -2.61 12.00
C ALA A 391 -4.96 -2.17 11.22
N LEU A 392 -4.23 -1.15 11.68
CA LEU A 392 -2.91 -0.84 11.13
C LEU A 392 -1.97 -2.02 11.34
N THR A 393 -1.14 -2.30 10.34
CA THR A 393 -0.29 -3.48 10.31
C THR A 393 0.66 -3.52 11.49
N ASN A 394 1.42 -2.44 11.74
CA ASN A 394 2.43 -2.37 12.79
C ASN A 394 2.77 -0.92 13.17
N LEU A 395 3.76 -0.78 14.07
CA LEU A 395 4.22 0.54 14.53
C LEU A 395 4.88 1.35 13.40
N GLU A 396 5.63 0.71 12.52
CA GLU A 396 6.27 1.37 11.37
C GLU A 396 5.23 2.05 10.47
N VAL A 397 4.14 1.37 10.14
CA VAL A 397 3.03 1.91 9.35
C VAL A 397 2.32 3.04 10.08
N LYS A 398 2.10 2.90 11.38
CA LYS A 398 1.49 3.95 12.19
C LYS A 398 2.32 5.24 12.15
N LEU A 399 3.63 5.13 12.36
CA LEU A 399 4.54 6.28 12.33
C LEU A 399 4.61 6.92 10.94
N MET A 400 4.59 6.12 9.88
CA MET A 400 4.50 6.63 8.51
C MET A 400 3.26 7.50 8.30
N PHE A 401 2.08 6.99 8.66
CA PHE A 401 0.85 7.78 8.51
C PHE A 401 0.85 9.04 9.36
N GLN A 402 1.40 8.98 10.56
CA GLN A 402 1.55 10.17 11.41
C GLN A 402 2.43 11.22 10.75
N ARG A 403 3.59 10.82 10.17
CA ARG A 403 4.47 11.73 9.43
C ARG A 403 3.81 12.28 8.17
N MET A 404 3.15 11.42 7.40
CA MET A 404 2.46 11.83 6.18
C MET A 404 1.39 12.91 6.46
N ILE A 405 0.61 12.74 7.54
CA ILE A 405 -0.35 13.76 7.97
C ILE A 405 0.37 15.04 8.38
N HIS A 406 1.44 14.93 9.15
CA HIS A 406 2.28 16.06 9.53
C HIS A 406 2.82 16.79 8.27
N ASP A 407 3.31 16.06 7.28
CA ASP A 407 3.91 16.62 6.06
C ASP A 407 2.87 17.32 5.15
N TRP A 408 1.60 16.94 5.21
CA TRP A 408 0.54 17.69 4.50
C TRP A 408 0.44 19.13 5.00
N PHE A 409 0.87 19.37 6.23
CA PHE A 409 0.86 20.68 6.88
C PHE A 409 2.25 21.33 6.97
N ALA A 410 3.30 20.63 6.52
CA ALA A 410 4.70 21.06 6.59
C ALA A 410 5.06 22.35 5.79
N PRO A 411 4.39 22.73 4.69
CA PRO A 411 4.64 24.02 4.05
C PRO A 411 4.41 25.22 4.99
N VAL A 412 3.84 24.97 6.16
CA VAL A 412 3.45 25.98 7.15
C VAL A 412 4.33 25.93 8.41
N GLN A 413 5.41 25.18 8.38
CA GLN A 413 6.23 24.80 9.54
C GLN A 413 6.89 25.93 10.37
N PRO A 414 7.21 27.14 9.92
CA PRO A 414 7.79 28.12 10.84
C PRO A 414 6.88 28.45 12.03
N ASP A 415 5.57 28.28 11.87
CA ASP A 415 4.57 28.82 12.80
C ASP A 415 3.77 27.77 13.58
N TYR A 416 3.95 26.47 13.29
CA TYR A 416 3.23 25.36 13.96
C TYR A 416 3.31 25.44 15.48
N ASN A 417 4.51 25.68 16.01
CA ASN A 417 4.72 25.86 17.45
C ASN A 417 3.96 27.07 18.01
N ASP A 418 3.63 28.06 17.19
CA ASP A 418 3.01 29.30 17.64
C ASP A 418 1.51 29.13 17.87
N PHE A 419 0.79 28.38 17.01
CA PHE A 419 -0.61 28.04 17.26
C PHE A 419 -0.79 27.26 18.56
N VAL A 420 0.01 26.20 18.74
CA VAL A 420 -0.07 25.35 19.93
C VAL A 420 0.30 26.14 21.18
N LYS A 421 1.33 26.99 21.12
CA LYS A 421 1.70 27.87 22.22
C LYS A 421 0.58 28.86 22.54
N ALA A 422 0.04 29.55 21.51
CA ALA A 422 -1.07 30.49 21.66
C ALA A 422 -2.28 29.81 22.33
N MET A 423 -2.67 28.64 21.87
CA MET A 423 -3.76 27.84 22.46
C MET A 423 -3.52 27.50 23.94
N LEU A 424 -2.31 27.05 24.28
CA LEU A 424 -1.99 26.65 25.65
C LEU A 424 -1.93 27.86 26.64
N VAL A 425 -1.55 29.05 26.15
CA VAL A 425 -1.53 30.27 26.98
C VAL A 425 -2.85 31.05 26.95
N GLY A 426 -3.71 30.80 25.93
CA GLY A 426 -5.00 31.49 25.76
C GLY A 426 -4.92 32.76 24.91
N ASP A 427 -3.97 32.82 23.98
CA ASP A 427 -3.83 33.93 23.03
C ASP A 427 -4.72 33.68 21.82
N VAL A 428 -5.99 34.06 21.93
CA VAL A 428 -7.01 33.86 20.89
C VAL A 428 -6.72 34.65 19.63
N ASP A 429 -6.11 35.82 19.75
CA ASP A 429 -5.77 36.67 18.59
C ASP A 429 -4.69 36.00 17.74
N ALA A 430 -3.64 35.48 18.36
CA ALA A 430 -2.59 34.71 17.67
C ALA A 430 -3.14 33.41 17.05
N MET A 431 -4.06 32.72 17.73
CA MET A 431 -4.74 31.54 17.15
C MET A 431 -5.54 31.89 15.90
N ASN A 432 -6.30 32.99 15.93
CA ASN A 432 -7.09 33.49 14.81
C ASN A 432 -6.20 33.89 13.63
N GLU A 433 -5.12 34.64 13.89
CA GLU A 433 -4.17 35.04 12.84
C GLU A 433 -3.56 33.83 12.16
N TYR A 434 -3.11 32.85 12.95
CA TYR A 434 -2.54 31.62 12.45
C TYR A 434 -3.54 30.85 11.56
N MET A 435 -4.75 30.55 12.09
CA MET A 435 -5.73 29.76 11.36
C MET A 435 -6.21 30.40 10.07
N ASN A 436 -6.41 31.72 10.04
CA ASN A 436 -6.82 32.43 8.81
C ASN A 436 -5.68 32.49 7.79
N ARG A 437 -4.42 32.68 8.20
CA ARG A 437 -3.26 32.61 7.31
C ARG A 437 -3.16 31.24 6.65
N ILE A 438 -3.30 30.16 7.42
CA ILE A 438 -3.28 28.80 6.94
C ILE A 438 -4.45 28.52 5.99
N ALA A 439 -5.65 28.94 6.36
CA ALA A 439 -6.85 28.76 5.55
C ALA A 439 -6.69 29.38 4.16
N LEU A 440 -6.06 30.54 4.07
CA LEU A 440 -5.80 31.21 2.79
C LEU A 440 -4.74 30.51 1.94
N GLN A 441 -3.71 29.91 2.55
CA GLN A 441 -2.57 29.33 1.86
C GLN A 441 -2.78 27.86 1.46
N THR A 442 -3.50 27.10 2.29
CA THR A 442 -3.53 25.63 2.22
C THR A 442 -4.83 25.10 1.63
N PHE A 443 -5.95 25.84 1.77
CA PHE A 443 -7.24 25.33 1.33
C PHE A 443 -7.55 25.76 -0.10
N SER A 444 -7.66 24.78 -0.99
CA SER A 444 -8.17 25.04 -2.33
C SER A 444 -9.67 25.40 -2.25
N TYR A 445 -10.17 26.12 -3.24
CA TYR A 445 -11.60 26.50 -3.32
C TYR A 445 -12.54 25.27 -3.33
N PHE A 446 -12.01 24.11 -3.72
CA PHE A 446 -12.72 22.83 -3.74
C PHE A 446 -12.79 22.15 -2.36
N ASP A 447 -11.86 22.44 -1.47
CA ASP A 447 -11.82 21.84 -0.12
C ASP A 447 -12.86 22.47 0.82
N THR A 448 -13.33 23.67 0.50
CA THR A 448 -14.32 24.43 1.28
C THR A 448 -15.74 24.44 0.69
N GLY A 449 -15.93 23.86 -0.48
CA GLY A 449 -17.16 23.46 -1.21
C GLY A 449 -18.36 24.41 -1.24
N ASP A 450 -18.67 24.95 -2.42
CA ASP A 450 -19.89 25.74 -2.70
C ASP A 450 -21.17 24.85 -2.89
N ARG A 451 -21.06 23.52 -2.76
CA ARG A 451 -22.17 22.55 -2.88
C ARG A 451 -22.18 21.46 -1.82
N ALA A 452 -21.45 21.60 -0.73
CA ALA A 452 -21.39 20.63 0.34
C ALA A 452 -22.65 20.70 1.21
N SER A 453 -23.16 19.55 1.59
CA SER A 453 -24.02 19.43 2.78
C SER A 453 -23.26 20.09 3.93
N GLY A 454 -23.87 21.05 4.65
CA GLY A 454 -23.23 22.01 5.56
C GLY A 454 -22.38 21.47 6.74
N ALA A 455 -21.87 20.26 6.63
CA ALA A 455 -21.06 19.57 7.63
C ALA A 455 -19.64 19.15 7.16
N GLU A 456 -19.29 19.31 5.87
CA GLU A 456 -17.98 18.90 5.36
C GLU A 456 -16.81 19.81 5.78
N PRO A 457 -16.98 21.15 5.82
CA PRO A 457 -15.92 22.04 6.28
C PRO A 457 -15.53 21.84 7.74
N GLU A 458 -16.50 21.62 8.66
CA GLU A 458 -16.26 21.41 10.09
C GLU A 458 -15.27 20.27 10.35
N ARG A 459 -15.40 19.21 9.60
CA ARG A 459 -14.59 17.98 9.77
C ARG A 459 -13.20 18.09 9.18
N PHE A 460 -13.06 18.84 8.12
CA PHE A 460 -11.76 19.16 7.57
C PHE A 460 -10.93 19.93 8.62
N TYR A 461 -11.52 20.97 9.21
CA TYR A 461 -10.89 21.78 10.25
C TYR A 461 -10.65 20.97 11.53
N HIS A 462 -11.57 20.10 11.91
CA HIS A 462 -11.38 19.18 13.03
C HIS A 462 -10.15 18.28 12.81
N GLY A 463 -10.05 17.61 11.66
CA GLY A 463 -8.88 16.78 11.32
C GLY A 463 -7.57 17.59 11.24
N PHE A 464 -7.64 18.82 10.74
CA PHE A 464 -6.49 19.73 10.68
C PHE A 464 -6.00 20.09 12.07
N VAL A 465 -6.87 20.59 12.94
CA VAL A 465 -6.50 20.96 14.32
C VAL A 465 -6.04 19.73 15.10
N LEU A 466 -6.68 18.58 14.93
CA LEU A 466 -6.24 17.33 15.55
C LEU A 466 -4.80 16.98 15.13
N GLY A 467 -4.46 17.16 13.83
CA GLY A 467 -3.10 16.98 13.33
C GLY A 467 -2.08 17.91 14.01
N LEU A 468 -2.43 19.18 14.23
CA LEU A 468 -1.60 20.13 14.96
C LEU A 468 -1.34 19.71 16.42
N LEU A 469 -2.26 18.97 17.04
CA LEU A 469 -2.19 18.61 18.46
C LEU A 469 -1.49 17.27 18.73
N VAL A 470 -1.15 16.52 17.70
CA VAL A 470 -0.53 15.17 17.83
C VAL A 470 0.77 15.21 18.63
N ASP A 471 1.57 16.25 18.49
CA ASP A 471 2.86 16.39 19.21
C ASP A 471 2.70 16.66 20.70
N LEU A 472 1.49 17.01 21.15
CA LEU A 472 1.21 17.17 22.57
C LEU A 472 1.03 15.85 23.33
N ARG A 473 1.08 14.69 22.66
CA ARG A 473 0.84 13.36 23.26
C ARG A 473 1.78 13.00 24.41
N ASP A 474 2.96 13.58 24.46
CA ASP A 474 3.88 13.36 25.58
C ASP A 474 3.40 14.03 26.86
N ARG A 475 2.62 15.11 26.76
CA ARG A 475 2.09 15.90 27.87
C ARG A 475 0.60 15.69 28.13
N TYR A 476 -0.16 15.28 27.08
CA TYR A 476 -1.61 15.18 27.10
C TYR A 476 -2.13 13.82 26.64
N TYR A 477 -3.27 13.41 27.17
CA TYR A 477 -4.14 12.43 26.51
C TYR A 477 -5.05 13.18 25.54
N LEU A 478 -4.82 12.98 24.25
CA LEU A 478 -5.62 13.59 23.20
C LEU A 478 -6.86 12.70 22.97
N ARG A 479 -8.03 13.27 23.12
CA ARG A 479 -9.32 12.60 22.93
C ARG A 479 -10.15 13.37 21.93
N SER A 480 -10.81 12.66 21.03
CA SER A 480 -11.63 13.24 19.99
C SER A 480 -12.95 12.46 19.88
N ASN A 481 -14.04 13.18 19.59
CA ASN A 481 -15.37 12.62 19.34
C ASN A 481 -15.90 11.64 20.41
N ARG A 482 -15.61 11.88 21.69
CA ARG A 482 -16.11 11.04 22.80
C ARG A 482 -17.30 11.68 23.51
N GLU A 483 -18.15 10.82 24.07
CA GLU A 483 -19.24 11.26 24.93
C GLU A 483 -18.71 11.65 26.30
N SER A 484 -19.08 12.84 26.76
CA SER A 484 -18.80 13.34 28.12
C SER A 484 -19.96 14.19 28.60
N GLY A 485 -20.34 14.04 29.87
CA GLY A 485 -21.48 14.74 30.44
C GLY A 485 -22.78 14.39 29.70
N PHE A 486 -23.46 15.38 29.13
CA PHE A 486 -24.72 15.24 28.39
C PHE A 486 -24.57 15.32 26.86
N GLY A 487 -23.33 15.17 26.33
CA GLY A 487 -23.10 15.28 24.89
C GLY A 487 -21.75 14.78 24.43
N ARG A 488 -21.38 15.12 23.19
CA ARG A 488 -20.16 14.70 22.53
C ARG A 488 -19.33 15.95 22.21
N TYR A 489 -18.09 15.99 22.70
CA TYR A 489 -17.12 17.05 22.36
C TYR A 489 -16.28 16.66 21.14
N ASP A 490 -15.76 17.65 20.43
CA ASP A 490 -14.94 17.39 19.24
C ASP A 490 -13.51 17.03 19.60
N ILE A 491 -12.79 17.85 20.39
CA ILE A 491 -11.43 17.55 20.86
C ILE A 491 -11.27 17.94 22.32
N MET A 492 -10.62 17.08 23.09
CA MET A 492 -10.23 17.33 24.47
C MET A 492 -8.76 16.96 24.69
N LEU A 493 -7.98 17.89 25.23
CA LEU A 493 -6.64 17.69 25.73
C LEU A 493 -6.69 17.54 27.27
N GLU A 494 -6.52 16.31 27.74
CA GLU A 494 -6.44 16.00 29.16
C GLU A 494 -4.97 15.97 29.60
N PRO A 495 -4.52 16.82 30.52
CA PRO A 495 -3.13 16.82 30.94
C PRO A 495 -2.76 15.54 31.68
N LYS A 496 -1.60 14.95 31.33
CA LYS A 496 -1.07 13.78 32.05
C LYS A 496 -0.64 14.11 33.48
N GLN A 497 -0.33 15.39 33.75
CA GLN A 497 0.01 15.90 35.04
C GLN A 497 -0.94 17.06 35.40
N PRO A 498 -2.10 16.78 36.02
CA PRO A 498 -2.99 17.82 36.52
C PRO A 498 -2.25 18.77 37.45
N GLY A 499 -2.50 20.07 37.35
CA GLY A 499 -1.81 21.10 38.13
C GLY A 499 -0.56 21.69 37.48
N LYS A 500 0.01 21.04 36.47
CA LYS A 500 1.16 21.57 35.73
C LYS A 500 0.76 22.16 34.37
N ASP A 501 -0.13 21.49 33.67
CA ASP A 501 -0.58 21.84 32.31
C ASP A 501 -2.08 22.18 32.34
N ASN A 502 -2.51 23.11 31.48
CA ASN A 502 -3.93 23.44 31.31
C ASN A 502 -4.62 22.38 30.47
N ALA A 503 -5.83 21.99 30.85
CA ALA A 503 -6.70 21.19 29.97
C ALA A 503 -7.33 22.09 28.90
N VAL A 504 -7.60 21.54 27.72
CA VAL A 504 -8.21 22.29 26.61
C VAL A 504 -9.39 21.52 26.03
N ILE A 505 -10.48 22.21 25.79
CA ILE A 505 -11.68 21.69 25.12
C ILE A 505 -11.92 22.53 23.86
N LEU A 506 -12.06 21.88 22.72
CA LEU A 506 -12.33 22.51 21.44
C LEU A 506 -13.65 21.99 20.87
N GLU A 507 -14.48 22.90 20.38
CA GLU A 507 -15.72 22.61 19.67
C GLU A 507 -15.74 23.34 18.34
N PHE A 508 -16.13 22.64 17.26
CA PHE A 508 -16.07 23.14 15.89
C PHE A 508 -17.47 23.29 15.31
N LYS A 509 -17.75 24.41 14.63
CA LYS A 509 -19.01 24.64 13.93
C LYS A 509 -18.81 25.33 12.60
N VAL A 510 -19.57 24.92 11.61
CA VAL A 510 -19.69 25.65 10.35
C VAL A 510 -20.90 26.56 10.38
N ARG A 511 -20.71 27.81 9.99
CA ARG A 511 -21.79 28.78 9.95
C ARG A 511 -22.93 28.32 9.04
N ASN A 512 -24.12 28.32 9.58
CA ASN A 512 -25.33 28.13 8.81
C ASN A 512 -25.94 29.52 8.47
N ALA A 513 -25.61 30.05 7.29
CA ALA A 513 -26.05 31.38 6.85
C ALA A 513 -27.57 31.60 6.84
N ARG A 514 -28.39 30.53 6.93
CA ARG A 514 -29.87 30.62 7.05
C ARG A 514 -30.35 30.83 8.50
N LYS A 515 -29.53 30.45 9.49
CA LYS A 515 -29.92 30.47 10.91
C LYS A 515 -29.10 31.44 11.73
N GLU A 516 -27.87 31.74 11.33
CA GLU A 516 -26.89 32.50 12.08
C GLU A 516 -26.52 33.78 11.31
N LYS A 517 -26.52 34.91 12.01
CA LYS A 517 -26.32 36.22 11.40
C LYS A 517 -24.84 36.52 11.12
N SER A 518 -23.94 35.95 11.94
CA SER A 518 -22.51 36.20 11.85
C SER A 518 -21.70 34.98 12.24
N LEU A 519 -20.41 34.98 11.88
CA LEU A 519 -19.45 33.96 12.29
C LEU A 519 -19.22 33.98 13.80
N GLU A 520 -19.34 35.16 14.42
CA GLU A 520 -19.28 35.38 15.86
C GLU A 520 -20.39 34.63 16.60
N GLU A 521 -21.64 34.69 16.09
CA GLU A 521 -22.77 33.97 16.66
C GLU A 521 -22.54 32.46 16.60
N THR A 522 -21.94 31.96 15.54
CA THR A 522 -21.57 30.54 15.39
C THR A 522 -20.50 30.13 16.41
N ALA A 523 -19.45 30.93 16.57
CA ALA A 523 -18.35 30.66 17.51
C ALA A 523 -18.85 30.69 18.95
N GLN A 524 -19.67 31.66 19.32
CA GLN A 524 -20.30 31.72 20.65
C GLN A 524 -21.24 30.54 20.91
N SER A 525 -21.93 30.04 19.87
CA SER A 525 -22.77 28.85 20.00
C SER A 525 -21.94 27.58 20.26
N ALA A 526 -20.69 27.51 19.76
CA ALA A 526 -19.78 26.41 20.09
C ALA A 526 -19.37 26.45 21.56
N ILE A 527 -18.99 27.61 22.10
CA ILE A 527 -18.71 27.77 23.55
C ILE A 527 -19.93 27.45 24.40
N ALA A 528 -21.11 27.95 24.00
CA ALA A 528 -22.35 27.65 24.72
C ALA A 528 -22.60 26.12 24.79
N GLN A 529 -22.30 25.39 23.74
CA GLN A 529 -22.41 23.92 23.70
C GLN A 529 -21.45 23.26 24.69
N ILE A 530 -20.18 23.67 24.76
CA ILE A 530 -19.21 23.13 25.74
C ILE A 530 -19.78 23.28 27.15
N ARG A 531 -20.29 24.48 27.50
CA ARG A 531 -20.81 24.82 28.83
C ARG A 531 -22.14 24.13 29.16
N GLU A 532 -23.09 24.11 28.21
CA GLU A 532 -24.40 23.44 28.35
C GLU A 532 -24.24 21.94 28.55
N ARG A 533 -23.36 21.30 27.76
CA ARG A 533 -23.11 19.86 27.79
C ARG A 533 -22.18 19.43 28.93
N LYS A 534 -21.60 20.38 29.68
CA LYS A 534 -20.74 20.11 30.85
C LYS A 534 -19.53 19.22 30.53
N TYR A 535 -18.89 19.43 29.39
CA TYR A 535 -17.70 18.64 29.01
C TYR A 535 -16.55 18.76 30.01
N SER A 536 -16.46 19.88 30.76
CA SER A 536 -15.48 20.13 31.80
C SER A 536 -15.63 19.23 33.04
N GLU A 537 -16.81 18.65 33.31
CA GLU A 537 -17.02 17.81 34.49
C GLU A 537 -16.13 16.55 34.49
N GLU A 538 -15.88 15.97 33.32
CA GLU A 538 -14.96 14.82 33.20
C GLU A 538 -13.54 15.19 33.63
N LEU A 539 -13.07 16.38 33.26
CA LEU A 539 -11.74 16.88 33.64
C LEU A 539 -11.66 17.20 35.14
N LYS A 540 -12.73 17.75 35.72
CA LYS A 540 -12.83 18.01 37.18
C LYS A 540 -12.72 16.72 38.00
N MET A 541 -13.42 15.66 37.57
CA MET A 541 -13.31 14.35 38.23
C MET A 541 -11.90 13.77 38.21
N LYS A 542 -11.06 14.22 37.27
CA LYS A 542 -9.66 13.82 37.14
C LYS A 542 -8.67 14.78 37.81
N GLY A 543 -9.18 15.75 38.57
CA GLY A 543 -8.37 16.65 39.41
C GLY A 543 -7.88 17.91 38.67
N VAL A 544 -8.46 18.28 37.53
CA VAL A 544 -8.16 19.55 36.86
C VAL A 544 -9.01 20.67 37.48
N ALA A 545 -8.37 21.75 37.94
CA ALA A 545 -9.07 22.90 38.49
C ALA A 545 -9.74 23.74 37.38
N ASP A 546 -10.86 24.40 37.69
CA ASP A 546 -11.56 25.27 36.74
C ASP A 546 -10.66 26.36 36.13
N SER A 547 -9.75 26.93 36.94
CA SER A 547 -8.77 27.93 36.50
C SER A 547 -7.73 27.38 35.50
N GLN A 548 -7.63 26.08 35.37
CA GLN A 548 -6.72 25.38 34.47
C GLN A 548 -7.43 24.79 33.22
N MET A 549 -8.66 25.18 32.98
CA MET A 549 -9.42 24.78 31.83
C MET A 549 -9.50 25.91 30.80
N LYS A 550 -9.21 25.57 29.54
CA LYS A 550 -9.36 26.45 28.39
C LYS A 550 -10.44 25.87 27.48
N GLU A 551 -11.41 26.70 27.10
CA GLU A 551 -12.52 26.34 26.25
C GLU A 551 -12.46 27.21 24.99
N TYR A 552 -12.46 26.61 23.80
CA TYR A 552 -12.42 27.35 22.54
C TYR A 552 -13.52 26.89 21.58
N GLY A 553 -14.28 27.86 21.10
CA GLY A 553 -15.27 27.69 20.04
C GLY A 553 -14.69 28.11 18.70
N PHE A 554 -14.67 27.21 17.72
CA PHE A 554 -14.22 27.45 16.36
C PHE A 554 -15.41 27.57 15.42
N ALA A 555 -15.47 28.64 14.69
CA ALA A 555 -16.46 28.86 13.64
C ALA A 555 -15.80 28.98 12.28
N PHE A 556 -16.40 28.35 11.26
CA PHE A 556 -15.87 28.31 9.91
C PHE A 556 -16.90 28.78 8.88
N GLU A 557 -16.46 29.60 7.93
CA GLU A 557 -17.23 30.01 6.76
C GLU A 557 -16.29 30.11 5.54
N GLY A 558 -16.35 29.12 4.65
CA GLY A 558 -15.40 29.02 3.53
C GLY A 558 -13.96 28.94 4.05
N LYS A 559 -13.14 29.95 3.70
CA LYS A 559 -11.74 30.07 4.15
C LYS A 559 -11.56 30.95 5.39
N THR A 560 -12.62 31.43 5.98
CA THR A 560 -12.57 32.28 7.17
C THR A 560 -12.79 31.47 8.42
N VAL A 561 -11.93 31.64 9.40
CA VAL A 561 -12.00 30.99 10.72
C VAL A 561 -12.11 32.06 11.80
N LEU A 562 -13.00 31.84 12.75
CA LEU A 562 -13.10 32.66 13.96
C LEU A 562 -13.05 31.75 15.18
N ILE A 563 -12.14 32.04 16.11
CA ILE A 563 -11.96 31.34 17.37
C ILE A 563 -12.30 32.31 18.50
N VAL A 564 -13.07 31.83 19.47
CA VAL A 564 -13.41 32.55 20.70
C VAL A 564 -13.22 31.65 21.92
N ASP A 565 -13.07 32.24 23.14
CA ASP A 565 -12.93 31.56 24.42
C ASP A 565 -14.05 31.90 25.44
#